data_5d5a1453db8be767755a5edb46fd5033
#
_entry.id   5d5a1453db8be767755a5edb46fd5033
#
_cell.length_a   1.000
_cell.length_b   1.000
_cell.length_c   1.000
_cell.angle_alpha   90.00
_cell.angle_beta   90.00
_cell.angle_gamma   90.00
#
_symmetry.space_group_name_H-M   'P 1'
#
loop_
_entity.id
_entity.type
_entity.pdbx_description
1 polymer ?
#
loop_
_entity_poly.entity_id
_entity_poly.type
_entity_poly.pdbx_seq_one_letter_code
_entity_poly.pdbx_strand_id
1 'polypeptide(L)'
;MGRYHIVGRAGAGSLIAEFLFREVGVDYDISFPDPAEVKRADFHARNPLGRIPVLICPDGHQIFETLAIINHITTHFDGLAPAVGTPLHDRYSQFMALLATSIYPAYHRQHHSHYYAQESGFDDLRAKAVAEQAVLYDYIEFELAPYICG
;
A
#
# COMPACT_ATOMS: atom_id res chain seq x y z
N MET A 1 -4.33 22.91 14.98
CA MET A 1 -3.96 22.28 13.70
C MET A 1 -4.61 20.92 13.69
N GLY A 2 -5.23 20.51 12.59
CA GLY A 2 -5.76 19.14 12.46
C GLY A 2 -4.65 18.11 12.56
N ARG A 3 -5.01 16.86 12.87
CA ARG A 3 -4.08 15.71 12.86
C ARG A 3 -4.33 14.88 11.61
N TYR A 4 -3.36 14.10 11.19
CA TYR A 4 -3.58 13.04 10.21
C TYR A 4 -4.50 11.98 10.82
N HIS A 5 -5.40 11.42 10.01
CA HIS A 5 -6.26 10.32 10.46
C HIS A 5 -6.22 9.19 9.42
N ILE A 6 -5.80 8.03 9.86
CA ILE A 6 -5.75 6.81 9.04
C ILE A 6 -7.05 6.05 9.25
N VAL A 7 -7.78 5.79 8.17
CA VAL A 7 -8.92 4.86 8.17
C VAL A 7 -8.45 3.56 7.53
N GLY A 8 -8.36 2.50 8.31
CA GLY A 8 -7.70 1.28 7.89
C GLY A 8 -8.28 0.00 8.49
N ARG A 9 -7.45 -1.01 8.57
CA ARG A 9 -7.73 -2.29 9.22
C ARG A 9 -6.42 -2.85 9.76
N ALA A 10 -6.45 -3.42 10.96
CA ALA A 10 -5.28 -4.05 11.57
C ALA A 10 -4.68 -5.13 10.64
N GLY A 11 -3.36 -5.10 10.46
CA GLY A 11 -2.63 -6.05 9.60
C GLY A 11 -2.87 -5.90 8.10
N ALA A 12 -3.47 -4.78 7.64
CA ALA A 12 -3.70 -4.50 6.23
C ALA A 12 -2.78 -3.38 5.72
N GLY A 13 -3.00 -2.92 4.48
CA GLY A 13 -2.17 -1.89 3.83
C GLY A 13 -2.08 -0.55 4.57
N SER A 14 -3.01 -0.25 5.49
CA SER A 14 -2.92 0.92 6.38
C SER A 14 -1.71 0.91 7.30
N LEU A 15 -1.18 -0.27 7.64
CA LEU A 15 -0.01 -0.42 8.51
C LEU A 15 1.24 0.29 7.96
N ILE A 16 1.35 0.40 6.65
CA ILE A 16 2.46 1.11 5.99
C ILE A 16 2.45 2.59 6.38
N ALA A 17 1.28 3.25 6.34
CA ALA A 17 1.14 4.64 6.75
C ALA A 17 1.47 4.84 8.24
N GLU A 18 1.09 3.89 9.10
CA GLU A 18 1.43 3.90 10.52
C GLU A 18 2.95 3.86 10.74
N PHE A 19 3.65 2.96 10.03
CA PHE A 19 5.10 2.88 10.12
C PHE A 19 5.78 4.17 9.66
N LEU A 20 5.35 4.73 8.53
CA LEU A 20 5.93 5.95 7.99
C LEU A 20 5.74 7.14 8.94
N PHE A 21 4.55 7.33 9.51
CA PHE A 21 4.31 8.41 10.48
C PHE A 21 5.10 8.23 11.78
N ARG A 22 5.26 6.99 12.26
CA ARG A 22 6.09 6.70 13.43
C ARG A 22 7.55 6.99 13.16
N GLU A 23 8.06 6.65 11.99
CA GLU A 23 9.47 6.90 11.61
C GLU A 23 9.79 8.41 11.62
N VAL A 24 8.87 9.24 11.15
CA VAL A 24 9.06 10.71 11.14
C VAL A 24 8.55 11.40 12.41
N GLY A 25 8.07 10.66 13.40
CA GLY A 25 7.62 11.21 14.68
C GLY A 25 6.35 12.05 14.59
N VAL A 26 5.50 11.81 13.61
CA VAL A 26 4.22 12.53 13.41
C VAL A 26 3.09 11.81 14.13
N ASP A 27 2.38 12.55 14.97
CA ASP A 27 1.16 12.07 15.63
C ASP A 27 0.01 11.92 14.63
N TYR A 28 -0.72 10.83 14.72
CA TYR A 28 -1.89 10.54 13.91
C TYR A 28 -2.99 9.86 14.73
N ASP A 29 -4.22 9.98 14.27
CA ASP A 29 -5.36 9.20 14.74
C ASP A 29 -5.60 8.02 13.79
N ILE A 30 -6.18 6.93 14.31
CA ILE A 30 -6.52 5.75 13.49
C ILE A 30 -7.91 5.24 13.84
N SER A 31 -8.64 4.78 12.83
CA SER A 31 -9.91 4.09 13.00
C SER A 31 -9.97 2.83 12.12
N PHE A 32 -10.66 1.83 12.62
CA PHE A 32 -10.88 0.55 11.96
C PHE A 32 -12.39 0.32 11.77
N PRO A 33 -12.98 0.84 10.67
CA PRO A 33 -14.40 0.65 10.40
C PRO A 33 -14.72 -0.84 10.16
N ASP A 34 -15.91 -1.26 10.54
CA ASP A 34 -16.41 -2.59 10.21
C ASP A 34 -16.55 -2.76 8.68
N PRO A 35 -16.40 -3.99 8.14
CA PRO A 35 -16.58 -4.25 6.72
C PRO A 35 -17.94 -3.79 6.16
N ALA A 36 -18.99 -3.76 6.98
CA ALA A 36 -20.30 -3.25 6.61
C ALA A 36 -20.30 -1.71 6.49
N GLU A 37 -19.54 -1.00 7.32
CA GLU A 37 -19.42 0.46 7.26
C GLU A 37 -18.68 0.90 5.99
N VAL A 38 -17.63 0.16 5.58
CA VAL A 38 -16.87 0.43 4.35
C VAL A 38 -17.74 0.36 3.08
N LYS A 39 -18.84 -0.39 3.13
CA LYS A 39 -19.80 -0.55 2.02
C LYS A 39 -20.90 0.51 2.01
N ARG A 40 -20.97 1.39 2.98
CA ARG A 40 -22.02 2.41 3.11
C ARG A 40 -21.75 3.62 2.23
N ALA A 41 -22.82 4.33 1.87
CA ALA A 41 -22.75 5.51 1.01
C ALA A 41 -21.91 6.65 1.63
N ASP A 42 -21.93 6.81 2.95
CA ASP A 42 -21.13 7.80 3.65
C ASP A 42 -19.62 7.50 3.59
N PHE A 43 -19.23 6.21 3.57
CA PHE A 43 -17.85 5.82 3.34
C PHE A 43 -17.43 6.03 1.87
N HIS A 44 -18.34 5.79 0.91
CA HIS A 44 -18.07 6.03 -0.50
C HIS A 44 -17.81 7.51 -0.83
N ALA A 45 -18.27 8.44 0.01
CA ALA A 45 -17.88 9.86 -0.08
C ALA A 45 -16.39 10.09 0.25
N ARG A 46 -15.75 9.19 1.03
CA ARG A 46 -14.31 9.23 1.36
C ARG A 46 -13.47 8.50 0.34
N ASN A 47 -13.94 7.33 -0.08
CA ASN A 47 -13.32 6.54 -1.13
C ASN A 47 -14.41 5.93 -2.00
N PRO A 48 -14.61 6.42 -3.25
CA PRO A 48 -15.65 5.92 -4.15
C PRO A 48 -15.55 4.42 -4.46
N LEU A 49 -14.37 3.83 -4.26
CA LEU A 49 -14.14 2.40 -4.47
C LEU A 49 -14.63 1.54 -3.28
N GLY A 50 -15.07 2.16 -2.17
CA GLY A 50 -15.48 1.44 -0.97
C GLY A 50 -14.35 0.56 -0.39
N ARG A 51 -13.14 1.09 -0.36
CA ARG A 51 -11.93 0.37 0.10
C ARG A 51 -11.15 1.16 1.12
N ILE A 52 -10.38 0.45 1.92
CA ILE A 52 -9.34 0.99 2.80
C ILE A 52 -7.96 0.63 2.23
N PRO A 53 -6.89 1.39 2.56
CA PRO A 53 -6.86 2.54 3.48
C PRO A 53 -7.38 3.84 2.86
N VAL A 54 -7.74 4.80 3.73
CA VAL A 54 -7.92 6.22 3.41
C VAL A 54 -7.09 7.03 4.41
N LEU A 55 -6.32 7.98 3.93
CA LEU A 55 -5.65 8.99 4.74
C LEU A 55 -6.44 10.30 4.67
N ILE A 56 -6.83 10.84 5.82
CA ILE A 56 -7.43 12.17 5.95
C ILE A 56 -6.33 13.11 6.45
N CYS A 57 -6.02 14.12 5.66
CA CYS A 57 -4.99 15.10 5.96
C CYS A 57 -5.47 16.19 6.93
N PRO A 58 -4.57 16.95 7.58
CA PRO A 58 -4.92 17.97 8.57
C PRO A 58 -5.84 19.09 8.05
N ASP A 59 -5.85 19.34 6.77
CA ASP A 59 -6.72 20.29 6.07
C ASP A 59 -8.07 19.68 5.62
N GLY A 60 -8.26 18.38 5.86
CA GLY A 60 -9.47 17.64 5.56
C GLY A 60 -9.51 16.97 4.17
N HIS A 61 -8.52 17.21 3.29
CA HIS A 61 -8.50 16.45 2.04
C HIS A 61 -8.18 14.96 2.28
N GLN A 62 -8.63 14.11 1.39
CA GLN A 62 -8.58 12.67 1.55
C GLN A 62 -7.79 12.02 0.42
N ILE A 63 -6.95 11.05 0.78
CA ILE A 63 -6.12 10.27 -0.15
C ILE A 63 -6.43 8.80 0.05
N PHE A 64 -6.70 8.09 -1.01
CA PHE A 64 -6.81 6.63 -1.03
C PHE A 64 -5.80 6.04 -2.04
N GLU A 65 -5.68 4.72 -2.12
CA GLU A 65 -4.58 3.96 -2.71
C GLU A 65 -3.29 4.03 -1.86
N THR A 66 -2.83 2.88 -1.42
CA THR A 66 -1.65 2.78 -0.54
C THR A 66 -0.43 3.48 -1.11
N LEU A 67 -0.16 3.34 -2.42
CA LEU A 67 0.97 4.00 -3.08
C LEU A 67 0.83 5.53 -3.05
N ALA A 68 -0.37 6.06 -3.25
CA ALA A 68 -0.61 7.50 -3.19
C ALA A 68 -0.41 8.05 -1.76
N ILE A 69 -0.84 7.29 -0.75
CA ILE A 69 -0.61 7.63 0.67
C ILE A 69 0.89 7.64 0.99
N ILE A 70 1.65 6.63 0.54
CA ILE A 70 3.10 6.58 0.70
C ILE A 70 3.75 7.80 0.04
N ASN A 71 3.41 8.09 -1.21
CA ASN A 71 3.95 9.23 -1.94
C ASN A 71 3.64 10.56 -1.24
N HIS A 72 2.43 10.73 -0.70
CA HIS A 72 2.09 11.92 0.08
C HIS A 72 3.01 12.05 1.29
N ILE A 73 3.15 10.99 2.10
CA ILE A 73 3.96 11.03 3.32
C ILE A 73 5.43 11.28 2.98
N THR A 74 6.00 10.56 2.01
CA THR A 74 7.42 10.70 1.64
C THR A 74 7.75 12.01 0.94
N THR A 75 6.76 12.72 0.40
CA THR A 75 6.94 14.06 -0.17
C THR A 75 6.87 15.16 0.89
N HIS A 76 6.09 14.96 1.96
CA HIS A 76 5.87 15.98 2.98
C HIS A 76 6.82 15.85 4.19
N PHE A 77 7.48 14.70 4.33
CA PHE A 77 8.40 14.43 5.44
C PHE A 77 9.74 13.91 4.91
N ASP A 78 10.82 14.56 5.35
CA ASP A 78 12.17 14.23 4.94
C ASP A 78 12.64 12.87 5.48
N GLY A 79 13.63 12.27 4.83
CA GLY A 79 14.32 11.07 5.30
C GLY A 79 13.69 9.74 4.92
N LEU A 80 12.49 9.74 4.32
CA LEU A 80 11.75 8.51 3.96
C LEU A 80 11.98 8.06 2.50
N ALA A 81 12.40 8.96 1.64
CA ALA A 81 12.65 8.68 0.23
C ALA A 81 13.87 9.46 -0.28
N PRO A 82 14.55 8.97 -1.34
CA PRO A 82 15.61 9.72 -1.99
C PRO A 82 15.10 11.03 -2.60
N ALA A 83 16.01 12.00 -2.70
CA ALA A 83 15.70 13.30 -3.30
C ALA A 83 15.23 13.17 -4.77
N VAL A 84 14.14 13.85 -5.08
CA VAL A 84 13.55 13.88 -6.43
C VAL A 84 14.58 14.35 -7.45
N GLY A 85 14.59 13.74 -8.64
CA GLY A 85 15.51 14.05 -9.72
C GLY A 85 16.89 13.38 -9.60
N THR A 86 17.06 12.45 -8.66
CA THR A 86 18.27 11.63 -8.55
C THR A 86 18.06 10.22 -9.11
N PRO A 87 19.12 9.53 -9.59
CA PRO A 87 19.01 8.13 -10.03
C PRO A 87 18.47 7.19 -8.92
N LEU A 88 18.75 7.50 -7.66
CA LEU A 88 18.24 6.73 -6.53
C LEU A 88 16.71 6.91 -6.36
N HIS A 89 16.20 8.11 -6.63
CA HIS A 89 14.76 8.34 -6.64
C HIS A 89 14.05 7.60 -7.79
N ASP A 90 14.68 7.54 -8.98
CA ASP A 90 14.14 6.76 -10.09
C ASP A 90 14.03 5.27 -9.70
N ARG A 91 15.06 4.76 -9.03
CA ARG A 91 15.09 3.40 -8.50
C ARG A 91 13.99 3.18 -7.46
N TYR A 92 13.87 4.08 -6.49
CA TYR A 92 12.79 4.07 -5.50
C TYR A 92 11.41 4.02 -6.19
N SER A 93 11.17 4.89 -7.17
CA SER A 93 9.91 4.96 -7.91
C SER A 93 9.63 3.67 -8.68
N GLN A 94 10.66 3.06 -9.27
CA GLN A 94 10.55 1.76 -9.95
C GLN A 94 10.11 0.66 -8.98
N PHE A 95 10.71 0.59 -7.77
CA PHE A 95 10.30 -0.40 -6.76
C PHE A 95 8.89 -0.14 -6.24
N MET A 96 8.53 1.10 -5.98
CA MET A 96 7.19 1.45 -5.55
C MET A 96 6.13 1.05 -6.58
N ALA A 97 6.40 1.28 -7.87
CA ALA A 97 5.55 0.84 -8.96
C ALA A 97 5.48 -0.70 -9.02
N LEU A 98 6.62 -1.40 -8.94
CA LEU A 98 6.69 -2.87 -8.97
C LEU A 98 5.86 -3.49 -7.84
N LEU A 99 5.98 -2.95 -6.62
CA LEU A 99 5.21 -3.41 -5.46
C LEU A 99 3.69 -3.25 -5.69
N ALA A 100 3.27 -2.09 -6.19
CA ALA A 100 1.85 -1.77 -6.36
C ALA A 100 1.21 -2.46 -7.57
N THR A 101 1.94 -2.64 -8.68
CA THR A 101 1.37 -3.11 -9.95
C THR A 101 1.64 -4.57 -10.28
N SER A 102 2.60 -5.20 -9.60
CA SER A 102 2.98 -6.59 -9.89
C SER A 102 2.89 -7.45 -8.64
N ILE A 103 3.62 -7.14 -7.58
CA ILE A 103 3.72 -7.99 -6.39
C ILE A 103 2.38 -8.05 -5.64
N TYR A 104 1.80 -6.92 -5.30
CA TYR A 104 0.53 -6.91 -4.57
C TYR A 104 -0.61 -7.53 -5.38
N PRO A 105 -0.78 -7.27 -6.69
CA PRO A 105 -1.76 -8.00 -7.49
C PRO A 105 -1.53 -9.51 -7.60
N ALA A 106 -0.27 -9.98 -7.65
CA ALA A 106 0.03 -11.40 -7.62
C ALA A 106 -0.36 -12.02 -6.27
N TYR A 107 0.04 -11.38 -5.15
CA TYR A 107 -0.40 -11.77 -3.81
C TYR A 107 -1.93 -11.79 -3.70
N HIS A 108 -2.62 -10.78 -4.22
CA HIS A 108 -4.07 -10.69 -4.15
C HIS A 108 -4.76 -11.81 -4.96
N ARG A 109 -4.24 -12.18 -6.14
CA ARG A 109 -4.73 -13.34 -6.91
C ARG A 109 -4.56 -14.66 -6.17
N GLN A 110 -3.46 -14.82 -5.44
CA GLN A 110 -3.22 -16.02 -4.64
C GLN A 110 -4.22 -16.16 -3.48
N HIS A 111 -4.44 -15.09 -2.72
CA HIS A 111 -5.21 -15.13 -1.47
C HIS A 111 -6.70 -14.82 -1.65
N HIS A 112 -7.07 -14.16 -2.75
CA HIS A 112 -8.43 -13.73 -3.05
C HIS A 112 -8.87 -14.16 -4.45
N SER A 113 -8.60 -15.42 -4.81
CA SER A 113 -8.86 -15.98 -6.13
C SER A 113 -10.31 -15.82 -6.60
N HIS A 114 -11.26 -15.77 -5.64
CA HIS A 114 -12.69 -15.59 -5.89
C HIS A 114 -13.06 -14.24 -6.53
N TYR A 115 -12.18 -13.25 -6.53
CA TYR A 115 -12.39 -12.00 -7.28
C TYR A 115 -12.00 -12.10 -8.75
N TYR A 116 -11.28 -13.16 -9.15
CA TYR A 116 -10.64 -13.25 -10.47
C TYR A 116 -11.08 -14.44 -11.30
N ALA A 117 -11.59 -15.49 -10.68
CA ALA A 117 -11.96 -16.73 -11.35
C ALA A 117 -13.17 -17.39 -10.68
N GLN A 118 -13.77 -18.36 -11.37
CA GLN A 118 -14.70 -19.32 -10.78
C GLN A 118 -13.93 -20.38 -9.97
N GLU A 119 -14.61 -21.06 -9.06
CA GLU A 119 -14.00 -22.03 -8.14
C GLU A 119 -13.13 -23.08 -8.84
N SER A 120 -13.57 -23.60 -9.99
CA SER A 120 -12.82 -24.54 -10.80
C SER A 120 -11.47 -24.04 -11.33
N GLY A 121 -11.25 -22.73 -11.32
CA GLY A 121 -10.01 -22.10 -11.77
C GLY A 121 -9.10 -21.60 -10.63
N PHE A 122 -9.48 -21.77 -9.37
CA PHE A 122 -8.72 -21.21 -8.25
C PHE A 122 -7.31 -21.79 -8.11
N ASP A 123 -7.16 -23.10 -8.26
CA ASP A 123 -5.87 -23.76 -8.05
C ASP A 123 -4.86 -23.38 -9.16
N ASP A 124 -5.29 -23.32 -10.41
CA ASP A 124 -4.45 -22.85 -11.51
C ASP A 124 -4.04 -21.38 -11.34
N LEU A 125 -5.00 -20.52 -10.96
CA LEU A 125 -4.74 -19.11 -10.70
C LEU A 125 -3.74 -18.90 -9.55
N ARG A 126 -3.91 -19.65 -8.47
CA ARG A 126 -3.01 -19.59 -7.30
C ARG A 126 -1.60 -20.06 -7.67
N ALA A 127 -1.49 -21.19 -8.38
CA ALA A 127 -0.20 -21.70 -8.81
C ALA A 127 0.58 -20.71 -9.68
N LYS A 128 -0.11 -20.07 -10.65
CA LYS A 128 0.47 -19.02 -11.49
C LYS A 128 0.88 -17.79 -10.68
N ALA A 129 0.04 -17.36 -9.73
CA ALA A 129 0.34 -16.22 -8.88
C ALA A 129 1.55 -16.48 -7.95
N VAL A 130 1.70 -17.68 -7.42
CA VAL A 130 2.87 -18.09 -6.61
C VAL A 130 4.13 -18.11 -7.47
N ALA A 131 4.07 -18.67 -8.67
CA ALA A 131 5.21 -18.70 -9.58
C ALA A 131 5.65 -17.28 -9.99
N GLU A 132 4.70 -16.37 -10.27
CA GLU A 132 4.97 -14.97 -10.55
C GLU A 132 5.64 -14.28 -9.36
N GLN A 133 5.11 -14.48 -8.14
CA GLN A 133 5.68 -13.91 -6.92
C GLN A 133 7.12 -14.38 -6.68
N ALA A 134 7.43 -15.66 -6.91
CA ALA A 134 8.78 -16.18 -6.74
C ALA A 134 9.79 -15.39 -7.60
N VAL A 135 9.50 -15.18 -8.88
CA VAL A 135 10.37 -14.40 -9.79
C VAL A 135 10.51 -12.96 -9.31
N LEU A 136 9.41 -12.34 -8.86
CA LEU A 136 9.41 -10.96 -8.41
C LEU A 136 10.19 -10.77 -7.09
N TYR A 137 10.07 -11.72 -6.16
CA TYR A 137 10.83 -11.69 -4.90
C TYR A 137 12.32 -11.96 -5.11
N ASP A 138 12.69 -12.91 -5.98
CA ASP A 138 14.09 -13.15 -6.35
C ASP A 138 14.74 -11.87 -6.93
N TYR A 139 14.01 -11.17 -7.80
CA TYR A 139 14.47 -9.88 -8.33
C TYR A 139 14.66 -8.83 -7.24
N ILE A 140 13.68 -8.68 -6.33
CA ILE A 140 13.77 -7.70 -5.23
C ILE A 140 14.93 -8.05 -4.30
N GLU A 141 15.08 -9.30 -3.92
CA GLU A 141 16.16 -9.77 -3.05
C GLU A 141 17.53 -9.46 -3.65
N PHE A 142 17.72 -9.79 -4.93
CA PHE A 142 18.95 -9.49 -5.66
C PHE A 142 19.26 -7.99 -5.68
N GLU A 143 18.26 -7.17 -5.96
CA GLU A 143 18.42 -5.72 -6.12
C GLU A 143 18.57 -4.96 -4.80
N LEU A 144 17.95 -5.43 -3.72
CA LEU A 144 18.00 -4.80 -2.41
C LEU A 144 19.12 -5.35 -1.51
N ALA A 145 19.71 -6.49 -1.82
CA ALA A 145 20.77 -7.10 -1.03
C ALA A 145 21.91 -6.11 -0.65
N PRO A 146 22.39 -5.25 -1.56
CA PRO A 146 23.42 -4.27 -1.22
C PRO A 146 23.02 -3.24 -0.16
N TYR A 147 21.72 -3.03 0.05
CA TYR A 147 21.18 -2.01 0.96
C TYR A 147 20.73 -2.58 2.30
N ILE A 148 20.48 -3.89 2.37
CA ILE A 148 19.93 -4.57 3.55
C ILE A 148 21.02 -5.30 4.33
N CYS A 149 22.05 -5.80 3.63
CA CYS A 149 23.13 -6.63 4.18
C CYS A 149 24.45 -5.89 4.38
N GLY A 150 24.43 -4.55 4.32
CA GLY A 150 25.60 -3.69 4.54
C GLY A 150 25.91 -3.44 5.99
#